data_c0174c367bf11d566a018fdc88f44e9a
#
_entry.id   c0174c367bf11d566a018fdc88f44e9a
#
_cell.length_a   1.000
_cell.length_b   1.000
_cell.length_c   1.000
_cell.angle_alpha   90.00
_cell.angle_beta   90.00
_cell.angle_gamma   90.00
#
_symmetry.space_group_name_H-M   'P 1'
#
loop_
_entity.id
_entity.type
_entity.pdbx_description
1 polymer ?
#
loop_
_entity_poly.entity_id
_entity_poly.type
_entity_poly.pdbx_seq_one_letter_code
_entity_poly.pdbx_strand_id
1 'polypeptide(L)'
;KKTPEEHVSDIKKVIDKATEMGISVNIYLEDWSNGMRESEEYVNYMIDNLRYTSIVRFMLPDTLGSLNPTETYQFCKKMIDRYPELHFDFHAHNDYDLAVANVYEAVKAGVKGVHTTINGLGERAGNAPMSSILAVLHDHLNVKTNLNEETINSISKVVETYSGIRIPNNKPVIGESVFTQVAGVHADGDNKKNLYYNDLLPERFGRLRQYALGKTSGKANILKNLQQLGI
;
A
#
# COMPACT_ATOMS: atom_id res chain seq x y z
N LYS A 1 13.46 -18.40 27.41
CA LYS A 1 13.47 -17.18 26.56
C LYS A 1 14.92 -16.76 26.37
N LYS A 2 15.33 -16.33 25.19
CA LYS A 2 16.66 -15.77 24.93
C LYS A 2 16.77 -14.39 25.58
N THR A 3 17.99 -14.04 26.02
CA THR A 3 18.27 -12.64 26.38
C THR A 3 18.42 -11.77 25.12
N PRO A 4 18.30 -10.44 25.23
CA PRO A 4 18.56 -9.55 24.09
C PRO A 4 19.93 -9.77 23.45
N GLU A 5 20.97 -10.02 24.25
CA GLU A 5 22.33 -10.26 23.81
C GLU A 5 22.46 -11.58 23.02
N GLU A 6 21.85 -12.64 23.53
CA GLU A 6 21.78 -13.94 22.83
C GLU A 6 21.06 -13.79 21.50
N HIS A 7 19.95 -13.02 21.49
CA HIS A 7 19.17 -12.77 20.26
C HIS A 7 20.02 -12.04 19.20
N VAL A 8 20.65 -10.94 19.58
CA VAL A 8 21.56 -10.19 18.68
C VAL A 8 22.71 -11.08 18.19
N SER A 9 23.33 -11.87 19.09
CA SER A 9 24.42 -12.76 18.71
C SER A 9 24.02 -13.79 17.66
N ASP A 10 22.83 -14.37 17.80
CA ASP A 10 22.34 -15.36 16.84
C ASP A 10 21.98 -14.73 15.49
N ILE A 11 21.40 -13.52 15.49
CA ILE A 11 21.12 -12.78 14.26
C ILE A 11 22.44 -12.45 13.52
N LYS A 12 23.46 -11.96 14.24
CA LYS A 12 24.77 -11.66 13.63
C LYS A 12 25.40 -12.87 12.95
N LYS A 13 25.34 -14.06 13.57
CA LYS A 13 25.84 -15.31 12.94
C LYS A 13 25.16 -15.61 11.59
N VAL A 14 23.85 -15.37 11.52
CA VAL A 14 23.08 -15.57 10.28
C VAL A 14 23.48 -14.54 9.23
N ILE A 15 23.61 -13.27 9.63
CA ILE A 15 24.03 -12.17 8.74
C ILE A 15 25.42 -12.45 8.17
N ASP A 16 26.38 -12.81 9.03
CA ASP A 16 27.74 -13.12 8.64
C ASP A 16 27.77 -14.27 7.62
N LYS A 17 27.01 -15.34 7.89
CA LYS A 17 26.91 -16.49 6.99
C LYS A 17 26.30 -16.14 5.65
N ALA A 18 25.22 -15.34 5.63
CA ALA A 18 24.59 -14.88 4.38
C ALA A 18 25.58 -14.00 3.58
N THR A 19 26.30 -13.12 4.25
CA THR A 19 27.32 -12.24 3.64
C THR A 19 28.46 -13.03 3.02
N GLU A 20 28.99 -14.05 3.72
CA GLU A 20 30.01 -14.97 3.18
C GLU A 20 29.53 -15.66 1.88
N MET A 21 28.21 -15.90 1.77
CA MET A 21 27.60 -16.52 0.58
C MET A 21 27.25 -15.49 -0.52
N GLY A 22 27.56 -14.21 -0.34
CA GLY A 22 27.23 -13.14 -1.28
C GLY A 22 25.74 -12.75 -1.29
N ILE A 23 25.01 -13.06 -0.22
CA ILE A 23 23.58 -12.76 -0.10
C ILE A 23 23.40 -11.45 0.67
N SER A 24 22.67 -10.50 0.08
CA SER A 24 22.26 -9.27 0.77
C SER A 24 21.16 -9.56 1.79
N VAL A 25 21.28 -8.98 2.98
CA VAL A 25 20.36 -9.24 4.10
C VAL A 25 19.48 -8.04 4.36
N ASN A 26 18.17 -8.25 4.39
CA ASN A 26 17.19 -7.34 4.97
C ASN A 26 16.67 -7.95 6.27
N ILE A 27 16.34 -7.13 7.27
CA ILE A 27 15.83 -7.61 8.53
C ILE A 27 14.44 -7.06 8.82
N TYR A 28 13.50 -7.93 9.20
CA TYR A 28 12.21 -7.56 9.77
C TYR A 28 12.34 -7.44 11.28
N LEU A 29 11.94 -6.30 11.83
CA LEU A 29 11.74 -6.12 13.27
C LEU A 29 10.34 -6.63 13.61
N GLU A 30 10.15 -7.95 13.63
CA GLU A 30 8.83 -8.56 13.77
C GLU A 30 8.06 -8.01 14.97
N ASP A 31 6.76 -7.71 14.75
CA ASP A 31 5.88 -7.03 15.70
C ASP A 31 6.38 -5.65 16.17
N TRP A 32 7.06 -4.91 15.24
CA TRP A 32 7.65 -3.62 15.52
C TRP A 32 6.64 -2.59 16.08
N SER A 33 5.40 -2.60 15.59
CA SER A 33 4.37 -1.67 16.05
C SER A 33 4.07 -1.81 17.55
N ASN A 34 3.94 -3.02 18.06
CA ASN A 34 3.81 -3.28 19.48
C ASN A 34 5.13 -3.03 20.22
N GLY A 35 6.25 -3.36 19.60
CA GLY A 35 7.58 -3.03 20.14
C GLY A 35 7.73 -1.53 20.43
N MET A 36 7.29 -0.68 19.52
CA MET A 36 7.33 0.78 19.71
C MET A 36 6.38 1.29 20.81
N ARG A 37 5.26 0.60 21.05
CA ARG A 37 4.31 0.95 22.12
C ARG A 37 4.79 0.49 23.50
N GLU A 38 5.34 -0.70 23.59
CA GLU A 38 5.54 -1.39 24.86
C GLU A 38 7.02 -1.50 25.26
N SER A 39 7.93 -1.46 24.31
CA SER A 39 9.37 -1.71 24.51
C SER A 39 10.26 -0.99 23.50
N GLU A 40 10.03 0.30 23.29
CA GLU A 40 10.81 1.13 22.36
C GLU A 40 12.33 1.02 22.60
N GLU A 41 12.74 0.86 23.86
CA GLU A 41 14.14 0.66 24.22
C GLU A 41 14.72 -0.64 23.62
N TYR A 42 13.92 -1.72 23.57
CA TYR A 42 14.36 -2.97 22.96
C TYR A 42 14.45 -2.85 21.43
N VAL A 43 13.50 -2.15 20.78
CA VAL A 43 13.59 -1.86 19.35
C VAL A 43 14.89 -1.12 19.03
N ASN A 44 15.19 -0.08 19.81
CA ASN A 44 16.41 0.70 19.65
C ASN A 44 17.66 -0.13 19.93
N TYR A 45 17.65 -0.97 20.99
CA TYR A 45 18.74 -1.88 21.30
C TYR A 45 19.06 -2.82 20.14
N MET A 46 18.06 -3.39 19.49
CA MET A 46 18.24 -4.26 18.34
C MET A 46 18.90 -3.50 17.18
N ILE A 47 18.40 -2.33 16.83
CA ILE A 47 18.96 -1.53 15.73
C ILE A 47 20.37 -1.07 16.04
N ASP A 48 20.64 -0.55 17.26
CA ASP A 48 21.96 -0.07 17.68
C ASP A 48 23.03 -1.16 17.57
N ASN A 49 22.66 -2.41 17.84
CA ASN A 49 23.56 -3.55 17.74
C ASN A 49 23.71 -4.14 16.33
N LEU A 50 22.75 -3.89 15.43
CA LEU A 50 22.71 -4.48 14.09
C LEU A 50 23.08 -3.50 12.98
N ARG A 51 22.97 -2.19 13.19
CA ARG A 51 23.16 -1.17 12.14
C ARG A 51 24.55 -1.11 11.51
N TYR A 52 25.56 -1.65 12.17
CA TYR A 52 26.94 -1.71 11.66
C TYR A 52 27.28 -3.08 11.00
N THR A 53 26.30 -3.93 10.81
CA THR A 53 26.44 -5.18 10.05
C THR A 53 26.18 -4.93 8.55
N SER A 54 26.18 -5.98 7.74
CA SER A 54 25.90 -5.91 6.30
C SER A 54 24.40 -5.85 5.96
N ILE A 55 23.53 -5.50 6.91
CA ILE A 55 22.10 -5.29 6.65
C ILE A 55 21.91 -4.11 5.71
N VAL A 56 21.17 -4.35 4.62
CA VAL A 56 20.87 -3.34 3.61
C VAL A 56 19.64 -2.51 3.98
N ARG A 57 18.62 -3.15 4.58
CA ARG A 57 17.34 -2.51 4.93
C ARG A 57 16.79 -3.05 6.24
N PHE A 58 16.16 -2.16 6.98
CA PHE A 58 15.37 -2.50 8.17
C PHE A 58 13.89 -2.35 7.82
N MET A 59 13.13 -3.43 8.04
CA MET A 59 11.69 -3.46 7.80
C MET A 59 10.95 -3.14 9.09
N LEU A 60 10.00 -2.21 9.01
CA LEU A 60 9.15 -1.76 10.11
C LEU A 60 7.73 -2.33 9.90
N PRO A 61 7.45 -3.56 10.38
CA PRO A 61 6.14 -4.18 10.15
C PRO A 61 5.11 -3.76 11.20
N ASP A 62 3.96 -3.32 10.74
CA ASP A 62 2.72 -3.34 11.49
C ASP A 62 2.10 -4.74 11.33
N THR A 63 2.69 -5.70 12.05
CA THR A 63 2.43 -7.14 11.90
C THR A 63 0.96 -7.51 12.13
N LEU A 64 0.30 -6.83 13.06
CA LEU A 64 -1.10 -7.08 13.41
C LEU A 64 -2.05 -6.04 12.81
N GLY A 65 -1.57 -5.14 11.95
CA GLY A 65 -2.36 -4.08 11.34
C GLY A 65 -3.02 -3.16 12.36
N SER A 66 -2.38 -2.94 13.51
CA SER A 66 -2.97 -2.29 14.68
C SER A 66 -2.67 -0.80 14.81
N LEU A 67 -1.77 -0.26 14.01
CA LEU A 67 -1.44 1.16 14.01
C LEU A 67 -2.56 2.00 13.42
N ASN A 68 -2.75 3.19 13.97
CA ASN A 68 -3.48 4.26 13.31
C ASN A 68 -2.51 5.18 12.55
N PRO A 69 -3.01 6.05 11.64
CA PRO A 69 -2.16 6.92 10.84
C PRO A 69 -1.25 7.86 11.64
N THR A 70 -1.74 8.39 12.75
CA THR A 70 -0.95 9.28 13.62
C THR A 70 0.21 8.55 14.29
N GLU A 71 -0.04 7.36 14.85
CA GLU A 71 1.01 6.52 15.43
C GLU A 71 2.03 6.10 14.37
N THR A 72 1.56 5.74 13.17
CA THR A 72 2.44 5.33 12.07
C THR A 72 3.43 6.46 11.72
N TYR A 73 2.92 7.68 11.54
CA TYR A 73 3.78 8.83 11.29
C TYR A 73 4.80 9.04 12.42
N GLN A 74 4.31 9.06 13.67
CA GLN A 74 5.16 9.34 14.84
C GLN A 74 6.25 8.27 15.02
N PHE A 75 5.91 6.98 14.90
CA PHE A 75 6.87 5.90 15.10
C PHE A 75 7.89 5.83 13.96
N CYS A 76 7.43 5.93 12.70
CA CYS A 76 8.35 6.01 11.57
C CYS A 76 9.29 7.22 11.67
N LYS A 77 8.74 8.39 12.04
CA LYS A 77 9.53 9.62 12.19
C LYS A 77 10.59 9.48 13.28
N LYS A 78 10.25 8.90 14.44
CA LYS A 78 11.23 8.58 15.50
C LYS A 78 12.39 7.72 14.99
N MET A 79 12.07 6.65 14.22
CA MET A 79 13.12 5.78 13.66
C MET A 79 14.04 6.54 12.71
N ILE A 80 13.47 7.33 11.80
CA ILE A 80 14.23 8.08 10.81
C ILE A 80 15.08 9.19 11.43
N ASP A 81 14.54 9.90 12.42
CA ASP A 81 15.28 10.95 13.11
C ASP A 81 16.43 10.40 13.95
N ARG A 82 16.24 9.23 14.55
CA ARG A 82 17.27 8.57 15.36
C ARG A 82 18.36 7.91 14.50
N TYR A 83 17.99 7.40 13.33
CA TYR A 83 18.88 6.63 12.45
C TYR A 83 18.81 7.14 11.00
N PRO A 84 19.19 8.38 10.73
CA PRO A 84 19.04 9.02 9.43
C PRO A 84 19.85 8.36 8.32
N GLU A 85 20.91 7.61 8.68
CA GLU A 85 21.75 6.89 7.75
C GLU A 85 21.13 5.56 7.26
N LEU A 86 20.14 5.02 7.98
CA LEU A 86 19.56 3.71 7.67
C LEU A 86 18.48 3.79 6.59
N HIS A 87 18.27 2.66 5.93
CA HIS A 87 17.17 2.48 5.00
C HIS A 87 16.03 1.74 5.70
N PHE A 88 14.92 2.43 5.90
CA PHE A 88 13.71 1.85 6.46
C PHE A 88 12.65 1.62 5.39
N ASP A 89 12.07 0.42 5.36
CA ASP A 89 10.87 0.09 4.60
C ASP A 89 9.70 -0.15 5.57
N PHE A 90 8.50 0.26 5.19
CA PHE A 90 7.29 0.03 5.98
C PHE A 90 6.44 -1.09 5.39
N HIS A 91 5.93 -1.97 6.25
CA HIS A 91 5.05 -3.08 5.88
C HIS A 91 3.76 -3.03 6.72
N ALA A 92 2.61 -2.86 6.06
CA ALA A 92 1.33 -2.71 6.74
C ALA A 92 0.38 -3.86 6.42
N HIS A 93 -0.09 -4.55 7.47
CA HIS A 93 -1.31 -5.37 7.41
C HIS A 93 -2.57 -4.50 7.48
N ASN A 94 -3.72 -5.05 7.04
CA ASN A 94 -4.94 -4.29 6.78
C ASN A 94 -6.11 -4.63 7.72
N ASP A 95 -5.83 -5.10 8.93
CA ASP A 95 -6.83 -5.65 9.85
C ASP A 95 -7.92 -4.63 10.25
N TYR A 96 -7.59 -3.36 10.33
CA TYR A 96 -8.55 -2.26 10.58
C TYR A 96 -8.89 -1.46 9.31
N ASP A 97 -8.55 -1.97 8.12
CA ASP A 97 -8.71 -1.27 6.83
C ASP A 97 -7.94 0.08 6.76
N LEU A 98 -6.86 0.20 7.54
CA LEU A 98 -6.04 1.41 7.63
C LEU A 98 -4.69 1.30 6.88
N ALA A 99 -4.39 0.16 6.25
CA ALA A 99 -3.07 -0.06 5.65
C ALA A 99 -2.68 1.03 4.62
N VAL A 100 -3.62 1.51 3.81
CA VAL A 100 -3.36 2.56 2.81
C VAL A 100 -3.03 3.89 3.50
N ALA A 101 -3.79 4.27 4.51
CA ALA A 101 -3.58 5.50 5.27
C ALA A 101 -2.25 5.43 6.07
N ASN A 102 -1.93 4.26 6.62
CA ASN A 102 -0.68 4.05 7.36
C ASN A 102 0.53 4.13 6.42
N VAL A 103 0.48 3.51 5.23
CA VAL A 103 1.56 3.66 4.24
C VAL A 103 1.73 5.12 3.81
N TYR A 104 0.63 5.85 3.58
CA TYR A 104 0.70 7.28 3.26
C TYR A 104 1.44 8.07 4.35
N GLU A 105 1.14 7.85 5.61
CA GLU A 105 1.80 8.53 6.73
C GLU A 105 3.25 8.07 6.94
N ALA A 106 3.55 6.80 6.71
CA ALA A 106 4.92 6.29 6.77
C ALA A 106 5.82 6.95 5.69
N VAL A 107 5.31 7.11 4.46
CA VAL A 107 6.04 7.81 3.39
C VAL A 107 6.24 9.29 3.73
N LYS A 108 5.23 9.97 4.28
CA LYS A 108 5.38 11.36 4.79
C LYS A 108 6.42 11.48 5.89
N ALA A 109 6.52 10.47 6.75
CA ALA A 109 7.55 10.42 7.79
C ALA A 109 8.96 10.25 7.21
N GLY A 110 9.10 9.71 5.98
CA GLY A 110 10.36 9.61 5.25
C GLY A 110 10.89 8.18 5.07
N VAL A 111 10.06 7.12 5.22
CA VAL A 111 10.49 5.77 4.84
C VAL A 111 10.84 5.73 3.35
N LYS A 112 11.83 4.91 3.00
CA LYS A 112 12.39 4.86 1.64
C LYS A 112 11.75 3.78 0.77
N GLY A 113 11.05 2.83 1.38
CA GLY A 113 10.35 1.77 0.68
C GLY A 113 9.05 1.39 1.39
N VAL A 114 8.13 0.79 0.64
CA VAL A 114 6.88 0.27 1.17
C VAL A 114 6.60 -1.11 0.57
N HIS A 115 6.08 -2.00 1.39
CA HIS A 115 5.68 -3.33 0.93
C HIS A 115 4.19 -3.34 0.61
N THR A 116 3.88 -3.83 -0.58
CA THR A 116 2.51 -3.94 -1.07
C THR A 116 2.28 -5.31 -1.69
N THR A 117 1.03 -5.72 -1.78
CA THR A 117 0.66 -6.93 -2.50
C THR A 117 -0.38 -6.65 -3.58
N ILE A 118 -0.37 -7.44 -4.65
CA ILE A 118 -1.42 -7.35 -5.66
C ILE A 118 -2.76 -7.74 -5.02
N ASN A 119 -3.78 -6.96 -5.28
CA ASN A 119 -5.14 -7.09 -4.72
C ASN A 119 -5.22 -6.95 -3.18
N GLY A 120 -4.10 -6.66 -2.51
CA GLY A 120 -4.03 -6.62 -1.06
C GLY A 120 -3.99 -8.01 -0.42
N LEU A 121 -3.58 -9.04 -1.17
CA LEU A 121 -3.51 -10.41 -0.64
C LEU A 121 -2.52 -10.51 0.52
N GLY A 122 -2.84 -11.34 1.50
CA GLY A 122 -2.02 -11.59 2.68
C GLY A 122 -2.80 -12.32 3.76
N GLU A 123 -2.18 -12.53 4.90
CA GLU A 123 -2.82 -13.13 6.05
C GLU A 123 -3.98 -12.28 6.58
N ARG A 124 -4.98 -12.90 7.16
CA ARG A 124 -6.16 -12.29 7.79
C ARG A 124 -6.91 -11.35 6.82
N ALA A 125 -6.86 -10.02 7.05
CA ALA A 125 -7.47 -9.01 6.19
C ALA A 125 -6.54 -8.56 5.03
N GLY A 126 -5.35 -9.16 4.92
CA GLY A 126 -4.38 -8.88 3.86
C GLY A 126 -3.40 -7.77 4.20
N ASN A 127 -2.77 -7.25 3.15
CA ASN A 127 -1.74 -6.22 3.19
C ASN A 127 -2.19 -4.95 2.47
N ALA A 128 -1.35 -3.92 2.51
CA ALA A 128 -1.53 -2.71 1.72
C ALA A 128 -1.65 -3.05 0.22
N PRO A 129 -2.79 -2.74 -0.44
CA PRO A 129 -3.01 -3.07 -1.85
C PRO A 129 -2.21 -2.15 -2.77
N MET A 130 -1.38 -2.74 -3.64
CA MET A 130 -0.50 -1.99 -4.55
C MET A 130 -1.24 -0.94 -5.39
N SER A 131 -2.43 -1.28 -5.91
CA SER A 131 -3.23 -0.38 -6.73
C SER A 131 -3.61 0.92 -6.01
N SER A 132 -4.10 0.81 -4.77
CA SER A 132 -4.46 1.98 -3.96
C SER A 132 -3.23 2.78 -3.51
N ILE A 133 -2.14 2.08 -3.17
CA ILE A 133 -0.89 2.74 -2.75
C ILE A 133 -0.31 3.56 -3.89
N LEU A 134 -0.22 3.02 -5.11
CA LEU A 134 0.28 3.77 -6.27
C LEU A 134 -0.56 5.02 -6.53
N ALA A 135 -1.88 4.90 -6.52
CA ALA A 135 -2.78 6.03 -6.70
C ALA A 135 -2.57 7.12 -5.63
N VAL A 136 -2.58 6.73 -4.35
CA VAL A 136 -2.42 7.67 -3.23
C VAL A 136 -1.05 8.36 -3.22
N LEU A 137 0.03 7.61 -3.45
CA LEU A 137 1.38 8.17 -3.47
C LEU A 137 1.57 9.15 -4.62
N HIS A 138 1.03 8.84 -5.80
CA HIS A 138 1.08 9.72 -6.95
C HIS A 138 0.23 10.98 -6.72
N ASP A 139 -1.04 10.82 -6.37
CA ASP A 139 -2.02 11.92 -6.37
C ASP A 139 -1.85 12.87 -5.18
N HIS A 140 -1.42 12.36 -4.04
CA HIS A 140 -1.34 13.15 -2.80
C HIS A 140 0.10 13.47 -2.34
N LEU A 141 1.10 12.71 -2.77
CA LEU A 141 2.49 12.94 -2.38
C LEU A 141 3.42 13.25 -3.58
N ASN A 142 2.88 13.26 -4.81
CA ASN A 142 3.65 13.47 -6.05
C ASN A 142 4.84 12.50 -6.20
N VAL A 143 4.73 11.29 -5.62
CA VAL A 143 5.76 10.27 -5.76
C VAL A 143 5.67 9.65 -7.14
N LYS A 144 6.74 9.82 -7.93
CA LYS A 144 6.86 9.20 -9.24
C LYS A 144 7.45 7.79 -9.09
N THR A 145 6.77 6.80 -9.63
CA THR A 145 7.27 5.43 -9.74
C THR A 145 7.55 5.10 -11.20
N ASN A 146 8.38 4.08 -11.44
CA ASN A 146 8.62 3.55 -12.80
C ASN A 146 7.61 2.45 -13.17
N LEU A 147 6.51 2.32 -12.43
CA LEU A 147 5.49 1.31 -12.66
C LEU A 147 4.49 1.79 -13.72
N ASN A 148 4.13 0.90 -14.64
CA ASN A 148 3.10 1.18 -15.63
C ASN A 148 1.71 0.92 -15.02
N GLU A 149 1.01 2.00 -14.64
CA GLU A 149 -0.30 1.91 -14.00
C GLU A 149 -1.39 1.34 -14.91
N GLU A 150 -1.26 1.44 -16.23
CA GLU A 150 -2.21 0.85 -17.19
C GLU A 150 -2.28 -0.68 -17.07
N THR A 151 -1.20 -1.33 -16.59
CA THR A 151 -1.15 -2.79 -16.45
C THR A 151 -1.75 -3.31 -15.13
N ILE A 152 -2.08 -2.44 -14.18
CA ILE A 152 -2.54 -2.82 -12.84
C ILE A 152 -3.79 -3.73 -12.90
N ASN A 153 -4.75 -3.38 -13.74
CA ASN A 153 -5.98 -4.18 -13.85
C ASN A 153 -5.72 -5.56 -14.45
N SER A 154 -4.87 -5.69 -15.46
CA SER A 154 -4.53 -6.99 -16.05
C SER A 154 -3.77 -7.87 -15.06
N ILE A 155 -2.80 -7.33 -14.34
CA ILE A 155 -2.06 -8.04 -13.29
C ILE A 155 -3.02 -8.47 -12.17
N SER A 156 -3.93 -7.60 -11.75
CA SER A 156 -4.93 -7.92 -10.73
C SER A 156 -5.82 -9.10 -11.13
N LYS A 157 -6.25 -9.17 -12.40
CA LYS A 157 -7.04 -10.29 -12.93
C LYS A 157 -6.24 -11.59 -13.01
N VAL A 158 -4.96 -11.52 -13.36
CA VAL A 158 -4.07 -12.69 -13.34
C VAL A 158 -3.98 -13.24 -11.92
N VAL A 159 -3.71 -12.39 -10.93
CA VAL A 159 -3.61 -12.80 -9.52
C VAL A 159 -4.96 -13.30 -8.99
N GLU A 160 -6.10 -12.68 -9.34
CA GLU A 160 -7.44 -13.19 -9.03
C GLU A 160 -7.63 -14.62 -9.52
N THR A 161 -7.20 -14.88 -10.76
CA THR A 161 -7.35 -16.19 -11.40
C THR A 161 -6.50 -17.27 -10.70
N TYR A 162 -5.24 -16.97 -10.43
CA TYR A 162 -4.32 -17.94 -9.83
C TYR A 162 -4.54 -18.15 -8.33
N SER A 163 -4.95 -17.12 -7.61
CA SER A 163 -5.22 -17.22 -6.16
C SER A 163 -6.60 -17.80 -5.86
N GLY A 164 -7.54 -17.71 -6.80
CA GLY A 164 -8.95 -18.03 -6.58
C GLY A 164 -9.71 -17.03 -5.70
N ILE A 165 -9.03 -15.97 -5.23
CA ILE A 165 -9.62 -14.93 -4.36
C ILE A 165 -10.20 -13.84 -5.25
N ARG A 166 -11.52 -13.66 -5.21
CA ARG A 166 -12.25 -12.70 -6.04
C ARG A 166 -11.99 -11.26 -5.61
N ILE A 167 -11.84 -10.38 -6.61
CA ILE A 167 -11.77 -8.95 -6.40
C ILE A 167 -13.19 -8.41 -6.18
N PRO A 168 -13.48 -7.75 -5.04
CA PRO A 168 -14.77 -7.08 -4.84
C PRO A 168 -15.02 -6.01 -5.91
N ASN A 169 -16.26 -5.93 -6.43
CA ASN A 169 -16.60 -4.96 -7.49
C ASN A 169 -16.34 -3.50 -7.12
N ASN A 170 -16.37 -3.18 -5.83
CA ASN A 170 -16.11 -1.84 -5.27
C ASN A 170 -14.67 -1.67 -4.75
N LYS A 171 -13.75 -2.61 -5.00
CA LYS A 171 -12.35 -2.46 -4.58
C LYS A 171 -11.74 -1.25 -5.27
N PRO A 172 -11.19 -0.26 -4.54
CA PRO A 172 -10.60 0.92 -5.14
C PRO A 172 -9.64 0.61 -6.29
N VAL A 173 -9.70 1.39 -7.35
CA VAL A 173 -8.89 1.31 -8.58
C VAL A 173 -9.17 0.09 -9.47
N ILE A 174 -9.27 -1.12 -8.91
CA ILE A 174 -9.29 -2.40 -9.66
C ILE A 174 -10.66 -3.08 -9.69
N GLY A 175 -11.59 -2.69 -8.83
CA GLY A 175 -12.94 -3.24 -8.80
C GLY A 175 -13.70 -2.91 -10.10
N GLU A 176 -14.62 -3.77 -10.50
CA GLU A 176 -15.30 -3.63 -11.77
C GLU A 176 -16.16 -2.36 -11.85
N SER A 177 -16.79 -1.97 -10.73
CA SER A 177 -17.74 -0.85 -10.68
C SER A 177 -17.12 0.49 -10.29
N VAL A 178 -15.82 0.57 -10.00
CA VAL A 178 -15.21 1.80 -9.41
C VAL A 178 -15.18 3.01 -10.35
N PHE A 179 -15.29 2.78 -11.67
CA PHE A 179 -15.37 3.83 -12.68
C PHE A 179 -16.76 3.90 -13.34
N THR A 180 -17.78 3.33 -12.69
CA THR A 180 -19.16 3.28 -13.20
C THR A 180 -20.02 4.29 -12.44
N GLN A 181 -20.69 5.16 -13.19
CA GLN A 181 -21.66 6.13 -12.64
C GLN A 181 -23.10 5.72 -12.98
N VAL A 182 -23.98 5.84 -12.00
CA VAL A 182 -25.41 5.49 -12.13
C VAL A 182 -26.30 6.73 -12.05
N ALA A 183 -25.92 7.73 -11.23
CA ALA A 183 -26.72 8.92 -11.02
C ALA A 183 -26.71 9.84 -12.25
N GLY A 184 -27.90 10.25 -12.70
CA GLY A 184 -28.06 11.15 -13.87
C GLY A 184 -27.36 12.50 -13.71
N VAL A 185 -27.30 13.03 -12.48
CA VAL A 185 -26.61 14.28 -12.18
C VAL A 185 -25.09 14.18 -12.41
N HIS A 186 -24.49 13.02 -12.14
CA HIS A 186 -23.07 12.80 -12.39
C HIS A 186 -22.79 12.68 -13.89
N ALA A 187 -23.61 11.92 -14.64
CA ALA A 187 -23.49 11.80 -16.08
C ALA A 187 -23.70 13.15 -16.81
N ASP A 188 -24.60 14.01 -16.30
CA ASP A 188 -24.79 15.36 -16.82
C ASP A 188 -23.61 16.28 -16.46
N GLY A 189 -23.07 16.15 -15.25
CA GLY A 189 -21.90 16.91 -14.80
C GLY A 189 -20.64 16.62 -15.62
N ASP A 190 -20.44 15.38 -16.05
CA ASP A 190 -19.34 14.99 -16.94
C ASP A 190 -19.41 15.72 -18.31
N ASN A 191 -20.64 16.07 -18.79
CA ASN A 191 -20.85 16.90 -19.96
C ASN A 191 -20.58 18.40 -19.70
N LYS A 192 -20.55 18.82 -18.44
CA LYS A 192 -20.38 20.21 -18.00
C LYS A 192 -18.99 20.47 -17.43
N LYS A 193 -17.94 20.18 -18.18
CA LYS A 193 -16.52 20.38 -17.79
C LYS A 193 -16.08 19.50 -16.62
N ASN A 194 -16.51 18.27 -16.58
CA ASN A 194 -16.03 17.25 -15.64
C ASN A 194 -16.23 17.64 -14.16
N LEU A 195 -17.41 18.14 -13.80
CA LEU A 195 -17.71 18.62 -12.45
C LEU A 195 -17.54 17.56 -11.34
N TYR A 196 -17.61 16.28 -11.70
CA TYR A 196 -17.48 15.14 -10.75
C TYR A 196 -16.25 14.27 -11.03
N TYR A 197 -15.19 14.87 -11.57
CA TYR A 197 -13.92 14.20 -11.76
C TYR A 197 -13.00 14.38 -10.54
N ASN A 198 -12.16 13.38 -10.32
CA ASN A 198 -11.02 13.42 -9.43
C ASN A 198 -9.78 12.93 -10.20
N ASP A 199 -8.62 12.89 -9.55
CA ASP A 199 -7.35 12.49 -10.17
C ASP A 199 -7.27 10.99 -10.49
N LEU A 200 -8.21 10.18 -9.98
CA LEU A 200 -8.37 8.76 -10.32
C LEU A 200 -9.07 8.61 -11.67
N LEU A 201 -8.41 9.02 -12.74
CA LEU A 201 -8.93 8.89 -14.10
C LEU A 201 -8.87 7.43 -14.56
N PRO A 202 -9.96 6.87 -15.12
CA PRO A 202 -9.99 5.46 -15.57
C PRO A 202 -8.89 5.12 -16.57
N GLU A 203 -8.61 6.05 -17.49
CA GLU A 203 -7.63 5.89 -18.58
C GLU A 203 -6.23 5.63 -18.04
N ARG A 204 -5.87 6.23 -16.92
CA ARG A 204 -4.61 6.03 -16.21
C ARG A 204 -4.37 4.55 -15.83
N PHE A 205 -5.46 3.82 -15.61
CA PHE A 205 -5.45 2.41 -15.22
C PHE A 205 -5.88 1.47 -16.36
N GLY A 206 -5.80 1.93 -17.63
CA GLY A 206 -6.20 1.15 -18.79
C GLY A 206 -7.70 0.82 -18.83
N ARG A 207 -8.54 1.71 -18.28
CA ARG A 207 -10.00 1.53 -18.21
C ARG A 207 -10.74 2.71 -18.81
N LEU A 208 -12.03 2.55 -18.97
CA LEU A 208 -12.93 3.59 -19.43
C LEU A 208 -14.01 3.88 -18.38
N ARG A 209 -14.47 5.13 -18.35
CA ARG A 209 -15.63 5.50 -17.56
C ARG A 209 -16.88 4.86 -18.15
N GLN A 210 -17.72 4.31 -17.28
CA GLN A 210 -18.95 3.62 -17.66
C GLN A 210 -20.18 4.31 -17.05
N TYR A 211 -21.31 4.16 -17.69
CA TYR A 211 -22.60 4.69 -17.23
C TYR A 211 -23.61 3.55 -17.18
N ALA A 212 -23.93 3.09 -15.97
CA ALA A 212 -24.95 2.07 -15.78
C ALA A 212 -26.34 2.68 -15.63
N LEU A 213 -27.36 1.94 -16.03
CA LEU A 213 -28.76 2.31 -15.83
C LEU A 213 -29.29 1.76 -14.51
N GLY A 214 -29.94 2.59 -13.72
CA GLY A 214 -30.51 2.26 -12.43
C GLY A 214 -31.59 3.23 -12.00
N LYS A 215 -32.06 3.11 -10.77
CA LYS A 215 -33.18 3.92 -10.23
C LYS A 215 -32.93 5.43 -10.23
N THR A 216 -31.67 5.85 -10.17
CA THR A 216 -31.24 7.26 -10.14
C THR A 216 -30.78 7.77 -11.50
N SER A 217 -30.89 6.97 -12.55
CA SER A 217 -30.51 7.36 -13.91
C SER A 217 -31.57 8.29 -14.51
N GLY A 218 -31.10 9.28 -15.27
CA GLY A 218 -31.91 10.22 -16.02
C GLY A 218 -31.58 10.21 -17.50
N LYS A 219 -32.07 11.20 -18.23
CA LYS A 219 -31.85 11.35 -19.68
C LYS A 219 -30.37 11.31 -20.06
N ALA A 220 -29.49 11.93 -19.26
CA ALA A 220 -28.06 11.97 -19.54
C ALA A 220 -27.42 10.57 -19.56
N ASN A 221 -27.79 9.67 -18.63
CA ASN A 221 -27.31 8.30 -18.64
C ASN A 221 -27.76 7.52 -19.87
N ILE A 222 -29.03 7.69 -20.26
CA ILE A 222 -29.58 7.03 -21.46
C ILE A 222 -28.81 7.47 -22.70
N LEU A 223 -28.63 8.79 -22.87
CA LEU A 223 -27.87 9.32 -24.02
C LEU A 223 -26.42 8.81 -24.04
N LYS A 224 -25.75 8.75 -22.89
CA LYS A 224 -24.37 8.19 -22.81
C LYS A 224 -24.33 6.73 -23.22
N ASN A 225 -25.30 5.92 -22.77
CA ASN A 225 -25.36 4.51 -23.17
C ASN A 225 -25.66 4.35 -24.67
N LEU A 226 -26.55 5.15 -25.24
CA LEU A 226 -26.82 5.13 -26.68
C LEU A 226 -25.57 5.53 -27.49
N GLN A 227 -24.87 6.58 -27.09
CA GLN A 227 -23.61 6.99 -27.71
C GLN A 227 -22.53 5.88 -27.67
N GLN A 228 -22.42 5.14 -26.54
CA GLN A 228 -21.50 4.01 -26.44
C GLN A 228 -21.87 2.84 -27.38
N LEU A 229 -23.14 2.71 -27.71
CA LEU A 229 -23.64 1.73 -28.68
C LEU A 229 -23.59 2.22 -30.13
N GLY A 230 -23.14 3.46 -30.37
CA GLY A 230 -23.09 4.04 -31.72
C GLY A 230 -24.45 4.51 -32.24
N ILE A 231 -25.42 4.76 -31.38
CA ILE A 231 -26.79 5.18 -31.70
C ILE A 231 -26.97 6.67 -31.40
#